data_4baa0b390f1d707d67153716773cecc0
#
_entry.id   4baa0b390f1d707d67153716773cecc0
#
_cell.length_a   1.000
_cell.length_b   1.000
_cell.length_c   1.000
_cell.angle_alpha   90.00
_cell.angle_beta   90.00
_cell.angle_gamma   90.00
#
_symmetry.space_group_name_H-M   'P 1'
#
loop_
_entity.id
_entity.type
_entity.pdbx_description
1 polymer ?
#
loop_
_entity_poly.entity_id
_entity_poly.type
_entity_poly.pdbx_seq_one_letter_code
_entity_poly.pdbx_strand_id
1 'polypeptide(L)'
;MLIRKNLFKSFPQASHSQRKKIKQAFYQHLCDLLAESIKNISISEHELKRRFKVSNYSVLNKLYAEGKDVLLVSGHYNNWEWMITAQNLLLKHQAAGIGMPLSNAFWNKKLNERRARFGMKILNANNLQNYLCSDHPKPIATLVLADQAPGDSLKSYWMNFLNQKTAIFFGCEQLAHQYDSAVVYFVINKRKRGYYKVDFQLICDQASDMYYGEITEKHTKLLEKAINKHPEYWLWSHNRWKRHIPENLTELKTEQQAKFEKRFPNIKKKVTQEIKQEINSENPKLARYAKF
;
A
#
# COMPACT_ATOMS: atom_id res chain seq x y z
N MET A 1 -21.60 -15.61 3.42
CA MET A 1 -20.67 -16.72 3.70
C MET A 1 -19.21 -16.28 3.74
N LEU A 2 -18.70 -15.54 2.76
CA LEU A 2 -17.29 -15.13 2.65
C LEU A 2 -16.75 -14.31 3.86
N ILE A 3 -17.45 -13.25 4.26
CA ILE A 3 -17.04 -12.38 5.40
C ILE A 3 -16.89 -13.20 6.70
N ARG A 4 -17.82 -14.12 6.98
CA ARG A 4 -17.72 -14.99 8.16
C ARG A 4 -16.46 -15.88 8.10
N LYS A 5 -16.16 -16.45 6.92
CA LYS A 5 -14.95 -17.27 6.70
C LYS A 5 -13.68 -16.44 6.90
N ASN A 6 -13.63 -15.23 6.32
CA ASN A 6 -12.49 -14.32 6.46
C ASN A 6 -12.26 -13.96 7.93
N LEU A 7 -13.30 -13.51 8.65
CA LEU A 7 -13.20 -13.15 10.06
C LEU A 7 -12.81 -14.34 10.98
N PHE A 8 -13.36 -15.54 10.70
CA PHE A 8 -13.04 -16.74 11.47
C PHE A 8 -11.56 -17.09 11.40
N LYS A 9 -10.99 -17.06 10.20
CA LYS A 9 -9.58 -17.38 9.96
C LYS A 9 -8.64 -16.28 10.43
N SER A 10 -9.05 -15.00 10.31
CA SER A 10 -8.23 -13.86 10.70
C SER A 10 -8.20 -13.59 12.20
N PHE A 11 -9.25 -13.97 12.92
CA PHE A 11 -9.35 -13.80 14.37
C PHE A 11 -9.72 -15.13 15.03
N PRO A 12 -8.82 -16.14 15.02
CA PRO A 12 -9.12 -17.48 15.55
C PRO A 12 -9.43 -17.45 17.04
N GLN A 13 -8.79 -16.56 17.80
CA GLN A 13 -8.97 -16.43 19.26
C GLN A 13 -10.23 -15.63 19.66
N ALA A 14 -10.86 -14.91 18.73
CA ALA A 14 -12.06 -14.15 19.03
C ALA A 14 -13.27 -15.10 19.20
N SER A 15 -14.15 -14.81 20.12
CA SER A 15 -15.40 -15.56 20.30
C SER A 15 -16.34 -15.37 19.11
N HIS A 16 -17.35 -16.26 19.01
CA HIS A 16 -18.41 -16.10 18.00
C HIS A 16 -19.12 -14.73 18.11
N SER A 17 -19.40 -14.29 19.34
CA SER A 17 -20.05 -13.01 19.61
C SER A 17 -19.18 -11.84 19.15
N GLN A 18 -17.88 -11.85 19.44
CA GLN A 18 -16.95 -10.82 18.99
C GLN A 18 -16.90 -10.73 17.46
N ARG A 19 -16.72 -11.85 16.76
CA ARG A 19 -16.76 -11.87 15.29
C ARG A 19 -18.11 -11.42 14.72
N LYS A 20 -19.23 -11.72 15.38
CA LYS A 20 -20.56 -11.22 15.00
C LYS A 20 -20.64 -9.70 15.12
N LYS A 21 -20.12 -9.11 16.21
CA LYS A 21 -20.05 -7.65 16.41
C LYS A 21 -19.21 -6.98 15.30
N ILE A 22 -18.00 -7.50 15.01
CA ILE A 22 -17.15 -6.98 13.93
C ILE A 22 -17.91 -7.01 12.59
N LYS A 23 -18.57 -8.15 12.27
CA LYS A 23 -19.35 -8.28 11.05
C LYS A 23 -20.48 -7.25 10.95
N GLN A 24 -21.22 -7.01 12.03
CA GLN A 24 -22.31 -6.02 12.05
C GLN A 24 -21.76 -4.60 11.85
N ALA A 25 -20.69 -4.24 12.57
CA ALA A 25 -20.02 -2.94 12.42
C ALA A 25 -19.44 -2.75 11.00
N PHE A 26 -18.89 -3.82 10.39
CA PHE A 26 -18.45 -3.78 9.00
C PHE A 26 -19.61 -3.46 8.03
N TYR A 27 -20.77 -4.09 8.17
CA TYR A 27 -21.91 -3.79 7.29
C TYR A 27 -22.42 -2.37 7.48
N GLN A 28 -22.46 -1.86 8.72
CA GLN A 28 -22.81 -0.47 8.99
C GLN A 28 -21.82 0.49 8.30
N HIS A 29 -20.52 0.20 8.43
CA HIS A 29 -19.49 0.99 7.76
C HIS A 29 -19.58 0.90 6.24
N LEU A 30 -19.86 -0.28 5.68
CA LEU A 30 -20.04 -0.45 4.23
C LEU A 30 -21.23 0.37 3.70
N CYS A 31 -22.35 0.43 4.45
CA CYS A 31 -23.47 1.32 4.10
C CYS A 31 -23.06 2.80 4.13
N ASP A 32 -22.24 3.21 5.12
CA ASP A 32 -21.67 4.57 5.15
C ASP A 32 -20.83 4.85 3.91
N LEU A 33 -19.92 3.93 3.52
CA LEU A 33 -19.08 4.07 2.34
C LEU A 33 -19.90 4.15 1.05
N LEU A 34 -20.99 3.39 0.92
CA LEU A 34 -21.90 3.47 -0.23
C LEU A 34 -22.57 4.87 -0.31
N ALA A 35 -23.13 5.37 0.80
CA ALA A 35 -23.71 6.69 0.87
C ALA A 35 -22.68 7.79 0.55
N GLU A 36 -21.48 7.67 1.08
CA GLU A 36 -20.36 8.58 0.83
C GLU A 36 -19.83 8.48 -0.62
N SER A 37 -19.93 7.31 -1.26
CA SER A 37 -19.62 7.14 -2.68
C SER A 37 -20.62 7.87 -3.58
N ILE A 38 -21.90 7.88 -3.22
CA ILE A 38 -22.94 8.69 -3.90
C ILE A 38 -22.63 10.17 -3.67
N LYS A 39 -22.37 10.56 -2.42
CA LYS A 39 -21.99 11.94 -2.08
C LYS A 39 -20.76 12.42 -2.86
N ASN A 40 -19.80 11.52 -3.12
CA ASN A 40 -18.56 11.82 -3.86
C ASN A 40 -18.81 12.25 -5.33
N ILE A 41 -19.99 11.96 -5.88
CA ILE A 41 -20.37 12.39 -7.25
C ILE A 41 -20.50 13.91 -7.34
N SER A 42 -21.04 14.54 -6.30
CA SER A 42 -21.39 15.99 -6.29
C SER A 42 -20.71 16.80 -5.19
N ILE A 43 -19.87 16.17 -4.34
CA ILE A 43 -19.22 16.86 -3.23
C ILE A 43 -18.35 18.01 -3.75
N SER A 44 -18.45 19.20 -3.16
CA SER A 44 -17.58 20.33 -3.50
C SER A 44 -16.18 20.16 -2.91
N GLU A 45 -15.19 20.85 -3.48
CA GLU A 45 -13.83 20.91 -2.95
C GLU A 45 -13.81 21.37 -1.48
N HIS A 46 -14.52 22.43 -1.16
CA HIS A 46 -14.63 22.96 0.20
C HIS A 46 -15.17 21.91 1.17
N GLU A 47 -16.26 21.23 0.80
CA GLU A 47 -16.88 20.22 1.65
C GLU A 47 -15.98 18.98 1.81
N LEU A 48 -15.28 18.56 0.75
CA LEU A 48 -14.34 17.45 0.82
C LEU A 48 -13.15 17.78 1.73
N LYS A 49 -12.54 18.96 1.59
CA LYS A 49 -11.47 19.44 2.48
C LYS A 49 -11.92 19.57 3.94
N ARG A 50 -13.18 19.94 4.18
CA ARG A 50 -13.75 20.02 5.53
C ARG A 50 -13.90 18.64 6.17
N ARG A 51 -14.27 17.61 5.39
CA ARG A 51 -14.57 16.24 5.85
C ARG A 51 -13.36 15.31 5.85
N PHE A 52 -12.40 15.56 4.97
CA PHE A 52 -11.22 14.73 4.81
C PHE A 52 -9.96 15.58 5.01
N LYS A 53 -9.29 15.38 6.15
CA LYS A 53 -8.16 16.22 6.57
C LYS A 53 -6.88 15.40 6.70
N VAL A 54 -5.74 16.02 6.52
CA VAL A 54 -4.43 15.45 6.83
C VAL A 54 -4.06 15.78 8.28
N SER A 55 -3.53 14.79 9.01
CA SER A 55 -3.06 14.96 10.39
C SER A 55 -1.73 15.69 10.45
N ASN A 56 -0.80 15.26 9.58
CA ASN A 56 0.56 15.77 9.58
C ASN A 56 1.13 15.74 8.15
N TYR A 57 1.58 16.88 7.67
CA TYR A 57 2.18 17.06 6.36
C TYR A 57 3.70 16.94 6.35
N SER A 58 4.38 16.83 7.52
CA SER A 58 5.83 16.97 7.61
C SER A 58 6.59 16.04 6.68
N VAL A 59 6.24 14.75 6.65
CA VAL A 59 6.87 13.72 5.80
C VAL A 59 6.75 14.09 4.33
N LEU A 60 5.53 14.36 3.85
CA LEU A 60 5.29 14.67 2.45
C LEU A 60 5.84 16.03 2.04
N ASN A 61 5.78 17.03 2.92
CA ASN A 61 6.36 18.34 2.63
C ASN A 61 7.90 18.28 2.52
N LYS A 62 8.56 17.46 3.35
CA LYS A 62 10.01 17.22 3.26
C LYS A 62 10.34 16.58 1.91
N LEU A 63 9.70 15.47 1.55
CA LEU A 63 9.94 14.77 0.28
C LEU A 63 9.65 15.66 -0.93
N TYR A 64 8.61 16.49 -0.86
CA TYR A 64 8.31 17.46 -1.91
C TYR A 64 9.42 18.51 -2.08
N ALA A 65 9.95 19.05 -0.96
CA ALA A 65 11.03 20.03 -1.00
C ALA A 65 12.35 19.44 -1.54
N GLU A 66 12.55 18.13 -1.35
CA GLU A 66 13.67 17.37 -1.91
C GLU A 66 13.47 16.96 -3.38
N GLY A 67 12.35 17.32 -3.99
CA GLY A 67 12.03 16.95 -5.38
C GLY A 67 11.72 15.46 -5.59
N LYS A 68 11.41 14.71 -4.53
CA LYS A 68 11.24 13.25 -4.58
C LYS A 68 9.83 12.84 -4.99
N ASP A 69 9.74 11.90 -5.92
CA ASP A 69 8.51 11.16 -6.19
C ASP A 69 8.18 10.21 -5.04
N VAL A 70 6.89 10.04 -4.79
CA VAL A 70 6.39 9.25 -3.65
C VAL A 70 5.43 8.17 -4.14
N LEU A 71 5.64 6.94 -3.69
CA LEU A 71 4.66 5.86 -3.76
C LEU A 71 3.84 5.84 -2.46
N LEU A 72 2.57 6.27 -2.53
CA LEU A 72 1.63 6.20 -1.41
C LEU A 72 0.96 4.82 -1.38
N VAL A 73 1.28 4.02 -0.37
CA VAL A 73 0.79 2.64 -0.27
C VAL A 73 -0.17 2.47 0.90
N SER A 74 -1.28 1.78 0.69
CA SER A 74 -2.22 1.38 1.74
C SER A 74 -3.08 0.20 1.29
N GLY A 75 -4.19 -0.04 1.99
CA GLY A 75 -5.23 -0.99 1.64
C GLY A 75 -6.61 -0.32 1.50
N HIS A 76 -7.61 -1.14 1.11
CA HIS A 76 -9.02 -0.72 1.07
C HIS A 76 -9.56 -0.61 2.50
N TYR A 77 -9.10 0.40 3.21
CA TYR A 77 -9.37 0.65 4.63
C TYR A 77 -10.02 2.04 4.80
N ASN A 78 -11.16 2.10 5.48
CA ASN A 78 -11.98 3.32 5.61
C ASN A 78 -12.39 3.90 4.24
N ASN A 79 -12.45 5.22 4.09
CA ASN A 79 -12.91 5.87 2.85
C ASN A 79 -11.75 6.18 1.89
N TRP A 80 -11.18 5.12 1.27
CA TRP A 80 -10.12 5.25 0.26
C TRP A 80 -10.58 6.00 -1.00
N GLU A 81 -11.87 5.98 -1.36
CA GLU A 81 -12.37 6.73 -2.52
C GLU A 81 -12.27 8.24 -2.30
N TRP A 82 -12.50 8.71 -1.06
CA TRP A 82 -12.29 10.11 -0.76
C TRP A 82 -10.80 10.47 -0.72
N MET A 83 -9.92 9.56 -0.28
CA MET A 83 -8.48 9.77 -0.39
C MET A 83 -8.05 9.95 -1.84
N ILE A 84 -8.49 9.08 -2.75
CA ILE A 84 -8.21 9.18 -4.19
C ILE A 84 -8.70 10.52 -4.74
N THR A 85 -9.95 10.90 -4.43
CA THR A 85 -10.56 12.14 -4.94
C THR A 85 -9.90 13.39 -4.36
N ALA A 86 -9.51 13.37 -3.07
CA ALA A 86 -8.96 14.52 -2.35
C ALA A 86 -7.45 14.70 -2.49
N GLN A 87 -6.71 13.70 -2.93
CA GLN A 87 -5.24 13.69 -2.88
C GLN A 87 -4.63 14.95 -3.50
N ASN A 88 -5.05 15.33 -4.71
CA ASN A 88 -4.51 16.51 -5.41
C ASN A 88 -4.92 17.86 -4.76
N LEU A 89 -5.98 17.86 -3.96
CA LEU A 89 -6.41 19.04 -3.18
C LEU A 89 -5.61 19.19 -1.87
N LEU A 90 -5.08 18.08 -1.36
CA LEU A 90 -4.45 18.01 -0.03
C LEU A 90 -2.93 18.02 -0.10
N LEU A 91 -2.33 17.52 -1.17
CA LEU A 91 -0.88 17.38 -1.28
C LEU A 91 -0.29 18.36 -2.29
N LYS A 92 0.98 18.75 -2.07
CA LYS A 92 1.74 19.58 -3.00
C LYS A 92 2.15 18.81 -4.26
N HIS A 93 2.43 17.51 -4.12
CA HIS A 93 2.75 16.61 -5.23
C HIS A 93 1.61 16.54 -6.26
N GLN A 94 1.95 16.28 -7.51
CA GLN A 94 0.96 15.89 -8.50
C GLN A 94 0.36 14.53 -8.11
N ALA A 95 -0.95 14.49 -7.94
CA ALA A 95 -1.63 13.25 -7.60
C ALA A 95 -1.73 12.32 -8.81
N ALA A 96 -1.31 11.08 -8.62
CA ALA A 96 -1.55 9.98 -9.55
C ALA A 96 -2.08 8.76 -8.76
N GLY A 97 -2.80 7.86 -9.42
CA GLY A 97 -3.30 6.65 -8.79
C GLY A 97 -3.36 5.51 -9.78
N ILE A 98 -2.86 4.34 -9.35
CA ILE A 98 -2.89 3.11 -10.14
C ILE A 98 -4.19 2.38 -9.87
N GLY A 99 -4.96 2.13 -10.92
CA GLY A 99 -6.23 1.40 -10.84
C GLY A 99 -6.37 0.34 -11.91
N MET A 100 -6.99 -0.79 -11.53
CA MET A 100 -7.43 -1.78 -12.51
C MET A 100 -8.73 -1.28 -13.15
N PRO A 101 -8.85 -1.34 -14.50
CA PRO A 101 -10.08 -0.96 -15.17
C PRO A 101 -11.22 -1.92 -14.78
N LEU A 102 -12.43 -1.37 -14.65
CA LEU A 102 -13.63 -2.19 -14.50
C LEU A 102 -13.97 -2.85 -15.83
N SER A 103 -14.55 -4.05 -15.79
CA SER A 103 -14.99 -4.78 -16.97
C SER A 103 -16.08 -4.03 -17.77
N ASN A 104 -16.94 -3.26 -17.09
CA ASN A 104 -17.95 -2.43 -17.74
C ASN A 104 -17.34 -1.04 -18.07
N ALA A 105 -17.21 -0.73 -19.37
CA ALA A 105 -16.57 0.50 -19.86
C ALA A 105 -17.29 1.77 -19.41
N PHE A 106 -18.63 1.78 -19.36
CA PHE A 106 -19.42 2.93 -18.93
C PHE A 106 -19.13 3.29 -17.46
N TRP A 107 -19.23 2.28 -16.57
CA TRP A 107 -18.95 2.49 -15.14
C TRP A 107 -17.48 2.80 -14.89
N ASN A 108 -16.55 2.20 -15.67
CA ASN A 108 -15.13 2.52 -15.58
C ASN A 108 -14.87 4.00 -15.92
N LYS A 109 -15.47 4.50 -17.02
CA LYS A 109 -15.38 5.92 -17.39
C LYS A 109 -15.93 6.83 -16.30
N LYS A 110 -17.14 6.56 -15.79
CA LYS A 110 -17.79 7.37 -14.74
C LYS A 110 -16.99 7.38 -13.43
N LEU A 111 -16.43 6.24 -13.04
CA LEU A 111 -15.59 6.15 -11.85
C LEU A 111 -14.31 6.97 -12.01
N ASN A 112 -13.64 6.87 -13.17
CA ASN A 112 -12.40 7.60 -13.43
C ASN A 112 -12.63 9.11 -13.58
N GLU A 113 -13.71 9.55 -14.24
CA GLU A 113 -14.14 10.96 -14.27
C GLU A 113 -14.31 11.53 -12.85
N ARG A 114 -14.97 10.76 -11.97
CA ARG A 114 -15.15 11.15 -10.57
C ARG A 114 -13.84 11.27 -9.81
N ARG A 115 -12.94 10.28 -9.95
CA ARG A 115 -11.63 10.27 -9.29
C ARG A 115 -10.72 11.39 -9.79
N ALA A 116 -10.79 11.69 -11.08
CA ALA A 116 -9.96 12.71 -11.73
C ALA A 116 -10.46 14.14 -11.54
N ARG A 117 -11.67 14.36 -11.03
CA ARG A 117 -12.35 15.68 -11.05
C ARG A 117 -11.60 16.82 -10.36
N PHE A 118 -10.71 16.51 -9.42
CA PHE A 118 -9.84 17.47 -8.75
C PHE A 118 -8.37 17.34 -9.12
N GLY A 119 -8.08 16.80 -10.31
CA GLY A 119 -6.72 16.76 -10.87
C GLY A 119 -5.94 15.47 -10.63
N MET A 120 -6.56 14.42 -10.05
CA MET A 120 -5.95 13.09 -9.95
C MET A 120 -5.72 12.52 -11.35
N LYS A 121 -4.51 12.04 -11.64
CA LYS A 121 -4.20 11.29 -12.86
C LYS A 121 -4.43 9.81 -12.62
N ILE A 122 -5.37 9.21 -13.37
CA ILE A 122 -5.66 7.78 -13.26
C ILE A 122 -4.77 7.02 -14.22
N LEU A 123 -3.93 6.13 -13.66
CA LEU A 123 -2.95 5.34 -14.38
C LEU A 123 -3.38 3.87 -14.43
N ASN A 124 -3.04 3.20 -15.50
CA ASN A 124 -3.17 1.75 -15.68
C ASN A 124 -1.86 1.17 -16.21
N ALA A 125 -1.78 -0.15 -16.35
CA ALA A 125 -0.57 -0.83 -16.79
C ALA A 125 -0.01 -0.30 -18.13
N ASN A 126 -0.88 0.20 -19.03
CA ASN A 126 -0.46 0.62 -20.38
C ASN A 126 0.18 2.02 -20.40
N ASN A 127 -0.20 2.93 -19.48
CA ASN A 127 0.28 4.30 -19.46
C ASN A 127 1.17 4.64 -18.27
N LEU A 128 1.31 3.74 -17.31
CA LEU A 128 2.06 3.96 -16.08
C LEU A 128 3.51 4.33 -16.32
N GLN A 129 4.23 3.52 -17.12
CA GLN A 129 5.64 3.74 -17.38
C GLN A 129 5.88 5.06 -18.11
N ASN A 130 5.13 5.33 -19.18
CA ASN A 130 5.26 6.57 -19.94
C ASN A 130 5.00 7.80 -19.06
N TYR A 131 4.01 7.71 -18.17
CA TYR A 131 3.70 8.80 -17.26
C TYR A 131 4.81 9.01 -16.22
N LEU A 132 5.29 7.95 -15.57
CA LEU A 132 6.32 8.08 -14.53
C LEU A 132 7.70 8.48 -15.07
N CYS A 133 8.00 8.18 -16.35
CA CYS A 133 9.25 8.56 -16.99
C CYS A 133 9.20 9.91 -17.73
N SER A 134 8.04 10.56 -17.81
CA SER A 134 7.94 11.88 -18.43
C SER A 134 8.31 13.00 -17.47
N ASP A 135 8.74 14.14 -18.03
CA ASP A 135 8.99 15.33 -17.22
C ASP A 135 7.71 15.88 -16.61
N HIS A 136 7.78 16.23 -15.35
CA HIS A 136 6.68 16.79 -14.59
C HIS A 136 7.07 18.12 -13.95
N PRO A 137 6.16 19.13 -13.93
CA PRO A 137 6.44 20.43 -13.32
C PRO A 137 6.62 20.37 -11.80
N LYS A 138 6.27 19.24 -11.19
CA LYS A 138 6.42 18.98 -9.76
C LYS A 138 6.47 17.47 -9.49
N PRO A 139 7.07 17.04 -8.36
CA PRO A 139 7.12 15.63 -7.97
C PRO A 139 5.74 14.99 -7.91
N ILE A 140 5.67 13.69 -8.19
CA ILE A 140 4.44 12.91 -8.24
C ILE A 140 4.24 12.14 -6.92
N ALA A 141 2.98 12.06 -6.45
CA ALA A 141 2.59 11.10 -5.45
C ALA A 141 1.64 10.06 -6.07
N THR A 142 2.15 8.84 -6.28
CA THR A 142 1.40 7.74 -6.91
C THR A 142 0.75 6.88 -5.84
N LEU A 143 -0.59 6.85 -5.80
CA LEU A 143 -1.36 6.05 -4.84
C LEU A 143 -1.61 4.64 -5.36
N VAL A 144 -1.34 3.64 -4.49
CA VAL A 144 -1.61 2.22 -4.74
C VAL A 144 -2.27 1.58 -3.54
N LEU A 145 -3.37 0.85 -3.78
CA LEU A 145 -4.01 0.00 -2.78
C LEU A 145 -3.56 -1.45 -3.01
N ALA A 146 -2.71 -1.96 -2.10
CA ALA A 146 -1.93 -3.19 -2.30
C ALA A 146 -2.50 -4.43 -1.59
N ASP A 147 -3.68 -4.33 -0.98
CA ASP A 147 -4.23 -5.35 -0.08
C ASP A 147 -5.13 -6.39 -0.75
N GLN A 148 -5.45 -6.26 -2.03
CA GLN A 148 -6.26 -7.25 -2.74
C GLN A 148 -5.42 -8.46 -3.18
N ALA A 149 -6.12 -9.59 -3.44
CA ALA A 149 -5.47 -10.81 -3.89
C ALA A 149 -4.81 -10.58 -5.26
N PRO A 150 -3.51 -10.85 -5.41
CA PRO A 150 -2.80 -10.68 -6.68
C PRO A 150 -3.36 -11.61 -7.76
N GLY A 151 -3.05 -11.29 -9.02
CA GLY A 151 -3.50 -12.08 -10.18
C GLY A 151 -2.87 -13.47 -10.25
N ASP A 152 -1.62 -13.60 -9.82
CA ASP A 152 -0.80 -14.80 -9.95
C ASP A 152 -0.11 -15.13 -8.61
N SER A 153 -0.24 -16.39 -8.15
CA SER A 153 0.39 -16.87 -6.93
C SER A 153 1.90 -16.99 -7.05
N LEU A 154 2.41 -17.33 -8.26
CA LEU A 154 3.85 -17.51 -8.52
C LEU A 154 4.61 -16.17 -8.63
N LYS A 155 3.91 -15.06 -8.87
CA LYS A 155 4.48 -13.70 -8.93
C LYS A 155 4.20 -12.89 -7.66
N SER A 156 3.70 -13.53 -6.62
CA SER A 156 3.30 -12.89 -5.37
C SER A 156 4.38 -13.00 -4.31
N TYR A 157 4.49 -11.99 -3.46
CA TYR A 157 5.26 -12.12 -2.23
C TYR A 157 4.43 -12.84 -1.16
N TRP A 158 4.97 -13.92 -0.57
CA TRP A 158 4.24 -14.73 0.40
C TRP A 158 4.70 -14.45 1.82
N MET A 159 3.78 -14.00 2.66
CA MET A 159 4.01 -13.78 4.09
C MET A 159 2.76 -14.14 4.93
N ASN A 160 2.90 -14.11 6.25
CA ASN A 160 1.75 -14.21 7.12
C ASN A 160 1.06 -12.85 7.22
N PHE A 161 -0.27 -12.84 7.08
CA PHE A 161 -1.12 -11.67 7.22
C PHE A 161 -2.47 -12.09 7.82
N LEU A 162 -2.85 -11.48 8.94
CA LEU A 162 -4.06 -11.83 9.68
C LEU A 162 -4.19 -13.34 9.96
N ASN A 163 -3.14 -13.91 10.56
CA ASN A 163 -3.03 -15.33 10.94
C ASN A 163 -3.11 -16.32 9.76
N GLN A 164 -2.91 -15.89 8.52
CA GLN A 164 -3.01 -16.73 7.34
C GLN A 164 -1.81 -16.53 6.41
N LYS A 165 -1.28 -17.62 5.82
CA LYS A 165 -0.31 -17.54 4.72
C LYS A 165 -0.96 -16.85 3.54
N THR A 166 -0.40 -15.74 3.09
CA THR A 166 -1.06 -14.82 2.19
C THR A 166 -0.14 -14.40 1.04
N ALA A 167 -0.67 -14.49 -0.18
CA ALA A 167 -0.05 -13.88 -1.35
C ALA A 167 -0.26 -12.36 -1.32
N ILE A 168 0.82 -11.57 -1.30
CA ILE A 168 0.80 -10.11 -1.31
C ILE A 168 1.18 -9.60 -2.70
N PHE A 169 0.52 -8.53 -3.15
CA PHE A 169 0.85 -7.86 -4.40
C PHE A 169 2.24 -7.22 -4.33
N PHE A 170 3.18 -7.75 -5.10
CA PHE A 170 4.59 -7.34 -5.06
C PHE A 170 4.92 -6.15 -5.97
N GLY A 171 3.95 -5.71 -6.77
CA GLY A 171 4.14 -4.63 -7.74
C GLY A 171 4.52 -3.28 -7.11
N CYS A 172 4.10 -3.01 -5.87
CA CYS A 172 4.48 -1.79 -5.16
C CYS A 172 5.99 -1.72 -4.92
N GLU A 173 6.58 -2.84 -4.48
CA GLU A 173 8.02 -2.92 -4.24
C GLU A 173 8.82 -2.81 -5.54
N GLN A 174 8.36 -3.50 -6.59
CA GLN A 174 9.00 -3.42 -7.91
C GLN A 174 8.96 -1.99 -8.47
N LEU A 175 7.84 -1.29 -8.35
CA LEU A 175 7.73 0.11 -8.78
C LEU A 175 8.63 1.03 -7.97
N ALA A 176 8.62 0.88 -6.64
CA ALA A 176 9.47 1.68 -5.77
C ALA A 176 10.95 1.57 -6.15
N HIS A 177 11.46 0.35 -6.35
CA HIS A 177 12.85 0.11 -6.75
C HIS A 177 13.14 0.55 -8.18
N GLN A 178 12.19 0.40 -9.12
CA GLN A 178 12.39 0.77 -10.52
C GLN A 178 12.57 2.28 -10.71
N TYR A 179 11.89 3.09 -9.90
CA TYR A 179 11.93 4.55 -9.98
C TYR A 179 12.63 5.19 -8.79
N ASP A 180 13.25 4.39 -7.93
CA ASP A 180 13.89 4.80 -6.66
C ASP A 180 13.04 5.78 -5.84
N SER A 181 11.73 5.56 -5.83
CA SER A 181 10.77 6.43 -5.18
C SER A 181 10.82 6.31 -3.66
N ALA A 182 10.55 7.41 -2.97
CA ALA A 182 10.20 7.35 -1.57
C ALA A 182 8.89 6.58 -1.38
N VAL A 183 8.79 5.76 -0.32
CA VAL A 183 7.57 5.01 -0.01
C VAL A 183 6.97 5.49 1.30
N VAL A 184 5.70 5.87 1.22
CA VAL A 184 4.93 6.38 2.37
C VAL A 184 3.66 5.56 2.53
N TYR A 185 3.48 4.97 3.70
CA TYR A 185 2.23 4.34 4.07
C TYR A 185 1.22 5.40 4.54
N PHE A 186 -0.04 5.26 4.15
CA PHE A 186 -1.10 6.09 4.70
C PHE A 186 -2.20 5.26 5.36
N VAL A 187 -2.76 5.79 6.43
CA VAL A 187 -3.91 5.21 7.12
C VAL A 187 -5.01 6.25 7.29
N ILE A 188 -6.24 5.86 6.97
CA ILE A 188 -7.41 6.73 7.10
C ILE A 188 -8.11 6.40 8.41
N ASN A 189 -8.24 7.37 9.29
CA ASN A 189 -8.89 7.25 10.58
C ASN A 189 -10.27 7.94 10.55
N LYS A 190 -11.33 7.21 10.86
CA LYS A 190 -12.68 7.76 10.99
C LYS A 190 -12.80 8.55 12.30
N ARG A 191 -13.13 9.83 12.20
CA ARG A 191 -13.33 10.71 13.36
C ARG A 191 -14.79 10.63 13.85
N LYS A 192 -15.70 10.68 12.90
CA LYS A 192 -17.14 10.46 13.05
C LYS A 192 -17.71 10.10 11.68
N ARG A 193 -18.96 9.74 11.60
CA ARG A 193 -19.63 9.41 10.33
C ARG A 193 -19.46 10.55 9.32
N GLY A 194 -18.89 10.25 8.14
CA GLY A 194 -18.63 11.23 7.08
C GLY A 194 -17.47 12.21 7.34
N TYR A 195 -16.58 11.93 8.33
CA TYR A 195 -15.41 12.74 8.63
C TYR A 195 -14.20 11.88 8.93
N TYR A 196 -13.12 12.14 8.22
CA TYR A 196 -11.91 11.34 8.24
C TYR A 196 -10.65 12.19 8.42
N LYS A 197 -9.60 11.54 8.88
CA LYS A 197 -8.27 12.09 8.99
C LYS A 197 -7.26 11.08 8.45
N VAL A 198 -6.37 11.51 7.56
CA VAL A 198 -5.31 10.64 7.03
C VAL A 198 -3.99 10.96 7.72
N ASP A 199 -3.29 9.91 8.13
CA ASP A 199 -1.94 9.97 8.68
C ASP A 199 -0.97 9.34 7.70
N PHE A 200 0.22 9.93 7.56
CA PHE A 200 1.31 9.47 6.69
C PHE A 200 2.49 8.99 7.52
N GLN A 201 3.03 7.83 7.18
CA GLN A 201 4.22 7.25 7.81
C GLN A 201 5.25 6.88 6.74
N LEU A 202 6.46 7.40 6.86
CA LEU A 202 7.57 7.06 5.97
C LEU A 202 7.95 5.59 6.17
N ILE A 203 8.07 4.84 5.07
CA ILE A 203 8.65 3.49 5.02
C ILE A 203 10.12 3.58 4.64
N CYS A 204 10.43 4.30 3.57
CA CYS A 204 11.78 4.65 3.16
C CYS A 204 11.75 5.93 2.32
N ASP A 205 12.83 6.68 2.30
CA ASP A 205 13.00 7.85 1.45
C ASP A 205 13.75 7.55 0.14
N GLN A 206 14.34 6.36 0.04
CA GLN A 206 14.90 5.77 -1.17
C GLN A 206 14.66 4.25 -1.16
N ALA A 207 14.03 3.73 -2.23
CA ALA A 207 13.73 2.31 -2.30
C ALA A 207 14.99 1.46 -2.52
N SER A 208 16.01 1.99 -3.18
CA SER A 208 17.31 1.33 -3.40
C SER A 208 18.03 0.96 -2.09
N ASP A 209 17.70 1.59 -0.96
CA ASP A 209 18.24 1.25 0.36
C ASP A 209 17.55 0.03 1.00
N MET A 210 16.43 -0.41 0.43
CA MET A 210 15.59 -1.48 1.01
C MET A 210 15.96 -2.85 0.46
N TYR A 211 15.74 -3.89 1.28
CA TYR A 211 15.93 -5.29 0.89
C TYR A 211 14.71 -5.85 0.17
N TYR A 212 14.89 -6.98 -0.55
CA TYR A 212 13.80 -7.74 -1.14
C TYR A 212 12.72 -8.07 -0.12
N GLY A 213 11.50 -7.64 -0.40
CA GLY A 213 10.33 -7.86 0.44
C GLY A 213 10.15 -6.87 1.60
N GLU A 214 11.14 -6.04 1.90
CA GLU A 214 11.11 -5.18 3.10
C GLU A 214 10.03 -4.09 3.02
N ILE A 215 9.86 -3.45 1.87
CA ILE A 215 8.78 -2.47 1.64
C ILE A 215 7.42 -3.17 1.77
N THR A 216 7.28 -4.34 1.12
CA THR A 216 6.04 -5.14 1.14
C THR A 216 5.67 -5.58 2.54
N GLU A 217 6.64 -6.07 3.32
CA GLU A 217 6.39 -6.46 4.71
C GLU A 217 6.00 -5.28 5.59
N LYS A 218 6.72 -4.15 5.49
CA LYS A 218 6.46 -2.96 6.30
C LYS A 218 5.04 -2.43 6.08
N HIS A 219 4.63 -2.18 4.83
CA HIS A 219 3.29 -1.65 4.58
C HIS A 219 2.18 -2.66 4.95
N THR A 220 2.42 -3.97 4.73
CA THR A 220 1.45 -5.03 5.08
C THR A 220 1.28 -5.12 6.60
N LYS A 221 2.37 -5.08 7.38
CA LYS A 221 2.32 -5.06 8.85
C LYS A 221 1.62 -3.81 9.40
N LEU A 222 1.83 -2.65 8.78
CA LEU A 222 1.13 -1.42 9.16
C LEU A 222 -0.38 -1.51 8.91
N LEU A 223 -0.77 -2.09 7.77
CA LEU A 223 -2.18 -2.35 7.48
C LEU A 223 -2.77 -3.37 8.46
N GLU A 224 -2.06 -4.47 8.74
CA GLU A 224 -2.49 -5.47 9.73
C GLU A 224 -2.70 -4.86 11.12
N LYS A 225 -1.80 -3.97 11.55
CA LYS A 225 -1.93 -3.21 12.81
C LYS A 225 -3.20 -2.36 12.82
N ALA A 226 -3.50 -1.66 11.71
CA ALA A 226 -4.72 -0.86 11.59
C ALA A 226 -5.98 -1.73 11.64
N ILE A 227 -5.99 -2.86 10.94
CA ILE A 227 -7.11 -3.81 10.93
C ILE A 227 -7.32 -4.43 12.32
N ASN A 228 -6.26 -4.82 13.01
CA ASN A 228 -6.37 -5.38 14.37
C ASN A 228 -6.94 -4.36 15.35
N LYS A 229 -6.64 -3.06 15.16
CA LYS A 229 -7.18 -1.99 16.01
C LYS A 229 -8.66 -1.69 15.75
N HIS A 230 -9.06 -1.64 14.47
CA HIS A 230 -10.42 -1.33 14.04
C HIS A 230 -10.81 -2.23 12.85
N PRO A 231 -11.13 -3.50 13.11
CA PRO A 231 -11.36 -4.49 12.07
C PRO A 231 -12.57 -4.19 11.18
N GLU A 232 -13.54 -3.44 11.68
CA GLU A 232 -14.75 -3.07 10.95
C GLU A 232 -14.50 -2.20 9.72
N TYR A 233 -13.33 -1.57 9.60
CA TYR A 233 -13.02 -0.61 8.53
C TYR A 233 -12.32 -1.21 7.32
N TRP A 234 -11.92 -2.51 7.36
CA TRP A 234 -11.31 -3.17 6.22
C TRP A 234 -12.33 -3.87 5.33
N LEU A 235 -12.02 -4.00 4.02
CA LEU A 235 -12.94 -4.53 3.01
C LEU A 235 -13.05 -6.07 3.09
N TRP A 236 -13.75 -6.60 4.11
CA TRP A 236 -13.95 -8.02 4.35
C TRP A 236 -14.73 -8.76 3.25
N SER A 237 -15.41 -8.03 2.37
CA SER A 237 -16.18 -8.61 1.25
C SER A 237 -15.28 -9.06 0.08
N HIS A 238 -14.00 -8.66 0.05
CA HIS A 238 -13.05 -9.15 -0.93
C HIS A 238 -12.62 -10.60 -0.63
N ASN A 239 -12.53 -11.46 -1.67
CA ASN A 239 -12.01 -12.82 -1.54
C ASN A 239 -10.47 -12.80 -1.49
N ARG A 240 -9.93 -12.38 -0.33
CA ARG A 240 -8.51 -12.10 -0.12
C ARG A 240 -7.63 -13.35 -0.25
N TRP A 241 -8.07 -14.46 0.30
CA TRP A 241 -7.29 -15.71 0.38
C TRP A 241 -7.74 -16.73 -0.68
N LYS A 242 -7.89 -16.30 -1.94
CA LYS A 242 -8.29 -17.16 -3.05
C LYS A 242 -7.11 -17.85 -3.75
N ARG A 243 -5.87 -17.45 -3.44
CA ARG A 243 -4.67 -18.02 -4.07
C ARG A 243 -4.23 -19.28 -3.34
N HIS A 244 -3.93 -20.32 -4.11
CA HIS A 244 -3.32 -21.53 -3.58
C HIS A 244 -1.86 -21.26 -3.24
N ILE A 245 -1.40 -21.83 -2.11
CA ILE A 245 -0.01 -21.78 -1.70
C ILE A 245 0.76 -22.72 -2.62
N PRO A 246 1.83 -22.26 -3.29
CA PRO A 246 2.69 -23.14 -4.10
C PRO A 246 3.32 -24.25 -3.24
N GLU A 247 3.39 -25.46 -3.78
CA GLU A 247 4.00 -26.60 -3.08
C GLU A 247 5.49 -26.37 -2.81
N ASN A 248 6.20 -25.78 -3.78
CA ASN A 248 7.60 -25.42 -3.72
C ASN A 248 7.86 -23.98 -3.23
N LEU A 249 7.07 -23.47 -2.28
CA LEU A 249 7.09 -22.06 -1.86
C LEU A 249 8.50 -21.59 -1.41
N THR A 250 9.29 -22.43 -0.77
CA THR A 250 10.63 -22.06 -0.29
C THR A 250 11.58 -21.81 -1.46
N GLU A 251 11.59 -22.70 -2.44
CA GLU A 251 12.40 -22.59 -3.67
C GLU A 251 11.97 -21.36 -4.48
N LEU A 252 10.65 -21.20 -4.65
CA LEU A 252 10.06 -20.04 -5.34
C LEU A 252 10.51 -18.71 -4.72
N LYS A 253 10.53 -18.61 -3.39
CA LYS A 253 11.00 -17.39 -2.70
C LYS A 253 12.48 -17.12 -2.98
N THR A 254 13.32 -18.14 -2.93
CA THR A 254 14.76 -18.02 -3.21
C THR A 254 15.00 -17.56 -4.64
N GLU A 255 14.29 -18.15 -5.61
CA GLU A 255 14.37 -17.71 -7.01
C GLU A 255 13.87 -16.28 -7.23
N GLN A 256 12.76 -15.92 -6.61
CA GLN A 256 12.20 -14.56 -6.71
C GLN A 256 13.16 -13.53 -6.14
N GLN A 257 13.76 -13.81 -5.00
CA GLN A 257 14.77 -12.97 -4.37
C GLN A 257 16.00 -12.81 -5.27
N ALA A 258 16.55 -13.92 -5.79
CA ALA A 258 17.70 -13.86 -6.68
C ALA A 258 17.42 -13.06 -7.97
N LYS A 259 16.24 -13.25 -8.59
CA LYS A 259 15.79 -12.47 -9.76
C LYS A 259 15.64 -10.98 -9.44
N PHE A 260 15.10 -10.66 -8.27
CA PHE A 260 14.94 -9.28 -7.81
C PHE A 260 16.29 -8.60 -7.56
N GLU A 261 17.20 -9.24 -6.84
CA GLU A 261 18.52 -8.71 -6.52
C GLU A 261 19.40 -8.54 -7.78
N LYS A 262 19.23 -9.40 -8.78
CA LYS A 262 19.86 -9.24 -10.09
C LYS A 262 19.32 -8.02 -10.84
N ARG A 263 18.00 -7.74 -10.75
CA ARG A 263 17.36 -6.61 -11.42
C ARG A 263 17.61 -5.29 -10.70
N PHE A 264 17.67 -5.31 -9.39
CA PHE A 264 17.83 -4.15 -8.52
C PHE A 264 19.03 -4.35 -7.58
N PRO A 265 20.25 -4.21 -8.09
CA PRO A 265 21.45 -4.40 -7.27
C PRO A 265 21.56 -3.27 -6.25
N ASN A 266 21.61 -3.63 -4.97
CA ASN A 266 21.80 -2.67 -3.90
C ASN A 266 23.28 -2.37 -3.71
N ILE A 267 23.74 -1.23 -4.18
CA ILE A 267 25.17 -0.84 -4.17
C ILE A 267 25.70 -0.73 -2.73
N LYS A 268 24.92 -0.18 -1.80
CA LYS A 268 25.32 -0.07 -0.38
C LYS A 268 25.57 -1.44 0.28
N LYS A 269 24.85 -2.48 -0.15
CA LYS A 269 25.08 -3.86 0.32
C LYS A 269 26.40 -4.43 -0.15
N LYS A 270 26.78 -4.21 -1.42
CA LYS A 270 28.06 -4.70 -1.94
C LYS A 270 29.21 -4.12 -1.14
N VAL A 271 29.20 -2.81 -0.94
CA VAL A 271 30.24 -2.11 -0.15
C VAL A 271 30.31 -2.63 1.29
N THR A 272 29.16 -2.84 1.95
CA THR A 272 29.12 -3.34 3.33
C THR A 272 29.55 -4.82 3.43
N GLN A 273 29.25 -5.64 2.41
CA GLN A 273 29.69 -7.05 2.36
C GLN A 273 31.18 -7.16 1.99
N GLU A 274 31.66 -6.34 1.08
CA GLU A 274 33.08 -6.25 0.72
C GLU A 274 33.91 -5.79 1.91
N ILE A 275 33.49 -4.73 2.60
CA ILE A 275 34.15 -4.25 3.85
C ILE A 275 34.13 -5.35 4.93
N LYS A 276 33.02 -6.07 5.12
CA LYS A 276 32.95 -7.18 6.08
C LYS A 276 33.84 -8.35 5.68
N GLN A 277 33.97 -8.64 4.38
CA GLN A 277 34.88 -9.69 3.89
C GLN A 277 36.34 -9.27 4.05
N GLU A 278 36.68 -8.01 3.77
CA GLU A 278 38.03 -7.47 4.00
C GLU A 278 38.41 -7.47 5.50
N ILE A 279 37.51 -7.03 6.39
CA ILE A 279 37.73 -7.08 7.84
C ILE A 279 37.91 -8.52 8.33
N ASN A 280 37.15 -9.47 7.80
CA ASN A 280 37.29 -10.89 8.18
C ASN A 280 38.54 -11.56 7.58
N SER A 281 39.03 -11.10 6.43
CA SER A 281 40.24 -11.62 5.79
C SER A 281 41.50 -11.04 6.39
N GLU A 282 41.50 -9.76 6.81
CA GLU A 282 42.70 -9.10 7.34
C GLU A 282 42.93 -9.31 8.84
N ASN A 283 41.88 -9.58 9.64
CA ASN A 283 42.06 -9.82 11.08
C ASN A 283 40.92 -10.65 11.72
N PRO A 284 41.06 -11.98 11.82
CA PRO A 284 40.09 -12.87 12.45
C PRO A 284 39.77 -12.55 13.93
N LYS A 285 40.60 -11.75 14.61
CA LYS A 285 40.36 -11.34 16.02
C LYS A 285 39.37 -10.16 16.16
N LEU A 286 39.16 -9.35 15.12
CA LEU A 286 38.22 -8.26 15.13
C LEU A 286 36.76 -8.69 14.92
N ALA A 287 36.52 -9.90 14.41
CA ALA A 287 35.19 -10.47 14.22
C ALA A 287 34.35 -10.59 15.53
N ARG A 288 35.01 -10.52 16.70
CA ARG A 288 34.36 -10.56 18.02
C ARG A 288 33.68 -9.25 18.44
N TYR A 289 34.02 -8.11 17.82
CA TYR A 289 33.51 -6.79 18.19
C TYR A 289 32.39 -6.28 17.24
N ALA A 290 32.09 -6.98 16.17
CA ALA A 290 31.02 -6.62 15.23
C ALA A 290 29.62 -7.18 15.59
N LYS A 291 29.42 -7.56 16.86
CA LYS A 291 28.12 -8.01 17.41
C LYS A 291 27.51 -6.96 18.33
N PHE A 292 27.37 -5.75 17.85
CA PHE A 292 26.50 -4.75 18.49
C PHE A 292 25.70 -4.00 17.46
#